data_1bfcf1408de2096e138c084f7a59f09b
#
_entry.id   1bfcf1408de2096e138c084f7a59f09b
#
_cell.length_a   1.000
_cell.length_b   1.000
_cell.length_c   1.000
_cell.angle_alpha   90.00
_cell.angle_beta   90.00
_cell.angle_gamma   90.00
#
_symmetry.space_group_name_H-M   'P 1'
#
loop_
_entity.id
_entity.type
_entity.pdbx_description
1 polymer ?
#
loop_
_entity_poly.entity_id
_entity_poly.type
_entity_poly.pdbx_seq_one_letter_code
_entity_poly.pdbx_strand_id
1 'polypeptide(L)' 'MFEAENKFYQENKEMLREKYLGKRVVIVNDKILGVYDSDTQAVIETSKTMELGTFCVKYIPVDPAQEIHQLYTFL' A
#
# COMPACT_ATOMS: atom_id res chain seq x y z
N MET A 1 -9.90 -1.52 -11.51
CA MET A 1 -8.43 -1.36 -11.47
C MET A 1 -7.95 -1.59 -10.05
N PHE A 2 -6.89 -2.35 -9.87
CA PHE A 2 -6.35 -2.73 -8.56
C PHE A 2 -7.33 -3.49 -7.66
N GLU A 3 -8.19 -4.29 -8.27
CA GLU A 3 -9.16 -5.08 -7.52
C GLU A 3 -8.48 -6.15 -6.65
N ALA A 4 -7.47 -6.81 -7.21
CA ALA A 4 -6.72 -7.83 -6.47
C ALA A 4 -5.97 -7.22 -5.28
N GLU A 5 -5.38 -6.04 -5.47
CA GLU A 5 -4.66 -5.35 -4.41
C GLU A 5 -5.60 -4.89 -3.30
N ASN A 6 -6.75 -4.38 -3.66
CA ASN A 6 -7.74 -3.95 -2.69
C ASN A 6 -8.28 -5.14 -1.90
N LYS A 7 -8.55 -6.25 -2.57
CA LYS A 7 -8.99 -7.47 -1.93
C LYS A 7 -7.94 -7.99 -0.94
N PHE A 8 -6.67 -8.01 -1.35
CA PHE A 8 -5.57 -8.42 -0.49
C PHE A 8 -5.51 -7.54 0.76
N TYR A 9 -5.64 -6.23 0.60
CA TYR A 9 -5.63 -5.31 1.72
C TYR A 9 -6.78 -5.61 2.70
N GLN A 10 -7.99 -5.79 2.20
CA GLN A 10 -9.15 -6.04 3.04
C GLN A 10 -9.03 -7.36 3.80
N GLU A 11 -8.51 -8.39 3.14
CA GLU A 11 -8.35 -9.70 3.76
C GLU A 11 -7.23 -9.72 4.81
N ASN A 12 -6.22 -8.87 4.67
CA ASN A 12 -5.06 -8.85 5.54
C ASN A 12 -4.97 -7.59 6.41
N LYS A 13 -6.03 -6.85 6.51
CA LYS A 13 -6.06 -5.55 7.15
C LYS A 13 -5.57 -5.56 8.61
N GLU A 14 -6.00 -6.52 9.39
CA GLU A 14 -5.59 -6.62 10.79
C GLU A 14 -4.09 -6.93 10.91
N MET A 15 -3.61 -7.86 10.11
CA MET A 15 -2.19 -8.20 10.08
C MET A 15 -1.34 -6.99 9.67
N LEU A 16 -1.79 -6.25 8.66
CA LEU A 16 -1.07 -5.07 8.19
C LEU A 16 -1.03 -3.99 9.27
N ARG A 17 -2.12 -3.82 10.02
CA ARG A 17 -2.15 -2.87 11.13
C ARG A 17 -1.17 -3.26 12.24
N GLU A 18 -1.08 -4.54 12.55
CA GLU A 18 -0.18 -5.00 13.59
C GLU A 18 1.28 -4.80 13.22
N LYS A 19 1.63 -5.05 11.96
CA LYS A 19 3.03 -5.05 11.53
C LYS A 19 3.52 -3.73 10.97
N TYR A 20 2.65 -2.98 10.30
CA TYR A 20 3.05 -1.83 9.50
C TYR A 20 2.30 -0.55 9.84
N LEU A 21 1.92 -0.41 11.09
CA LEU A 21 1.17 0.75 11.54
C LEU A 21 1.90 2.05 11.22
N GLY A 22 1.24 2.98 10.55
CA GLY A 22 1.83 4.25 10.17
C GLY A 22 2.73 4.18 8.94
N LYS A 23 2.84 3.02 8.31
CA LYS A 23 3.70 2.83 7.14
C LYS A 23 2.89 2.82 5.85
N ARG A 24 3.60 2.94 4.73
CA ARG A 24 3.03 2.78 3.40
C ARG A 24 3.47 1.43 2.86
N VAL A 25 2.49 0.64 2.43
CA VAL A 25 2.73 -0.71 1.94
C VAL A 25 2.49 -0.72 0.44
N VAL A 26 3.46 -1.21 -0.31
CA VAL A 26 3.33 -1.36 -1.76
C VAL A 26 2.81 -2.75 -2.06
N ILE A 27 1.67 -2.82 -2.72
CA ILE A 27 0.98 -4.07 -3.01
C ILE A 27 0.85 -4.25 -4.52
N VAL A 28 1.18 -5.44 -4.99
CA VAL A 28 0.96 -5.84 -6.39
C VAL A 28 0.29 -7.21 -6.35
N ASN A 29 -0.92 -7.29 -6.92
CA ASN A 29 -1.77 -8.46 -6.87
C ASN A 29 -2.05 -8.86 -5.42
N ASP A 30 -1.48 -9.97 -4.95
CA ASP A 30 -1.65 -10.46 -3.59
C ASP A 30 -0.33 -10.48 -2.80
N LYS A 31 0.60 -9.62 -3.19
CA LYS A 31 1.94 -9.60 -2.59
C LYS A 31 2.32 -8.20 -2.12
N ILE A 32 3.06 -8.16 -1.01
CA ILE A 32 3.67 -6.94 -0.52
C ILE A 32 5.08 -6.86 -1.11
N LEU A 33 5.34 -5.81 -1.90
CA LEU A 33 6.64 -5.59 -2.50
C LEU A 33 7.59 -4.83 -1.59
N GLY A 34 7.05 -3.97 -0.73
CA GLY A 34 7.87 -3.20 0.16
C GLY A 34 7.05 -2.38 1.13
N VAL A 35 7.73 -1.88 2.18
CA VAL A 35 7.12 -1.06 3.21
C VAL A 35 8.00 0.18 3.38
N TYR A 36 7.39 1.36 3.37
CA TYR A 36 8.12 2.63 3.39
C TYR A 36 7.48 3.60 4.38
N ASP A 37 8.23 4.64 4.74
CA ASP A 37 7.76 5.63 5.70
C ASP A 37 6.99 6.77 5.07
N SER A 38 7.12 6.96 3.76
CA SER A 38 6.41 8.03 3.05
C SER A 38 5.94 7.56 1.69
N ASP A 39 4.91 8.24 1.17
CA ASP A 39 4.40 7.94 -0.17
C ASP A 39 5.45 8.21 -1.24
N THR A 40 6.17 9.31 -1.11
CA THR A 40 7.24 9.67 -2.05
C THR A 40 8.30 8.59 -2.11
N GLN A 41 8.76 8.13 -0.95
CA GLN A 41 9.77 7.08 -0.89
C GLN A 41 9.25 5.78 -1.50
N ALA A 42 8.00 5.42 -1.20
CA ALA A 42 7.39 4.22 -1.75
C ALA A 42 7.35 4.26 -3.28
N VAL A 43 6.96 5.39 -3.85
CA VAL A 43 6.88 5.56 -5.30
C VAL A 43 8.28 5.53 -5.92
N ILE A 44 9.22 6.29 -5.37
CA ILE A 44 10.58 6.37 -5.92
C ILE A 44 11.25 5.01 -5.91
N GLU A 45 11.23 4.33 -4.78
CA GLU A 45 11.90 3.04 -4.66
C GLU A 45 11.25 1.97 -5.52
N THR A 46 9.92 1.93 -5.55
CA THR A 46 9.21 0.93 -6.35
C THR A 46 9.35 1.19 -7.83
N SER A 47 9.36 2.45 -8.24
CA SER A 47 9.46 2.80 -9.67
C SER A 47 10.82 2.46 -10.28
N LYS A 48 11.82 2.14 -9.46
CA LYS A 48 13.11 1.67 -9.97
C LYS A 48 13.02 0.28 -10.57
N THR A 49 12.05 -0.51 -10.13
CA THR A 49 11.88 -1.89 -10.58
C THR A 49 10.55 -2.14 -11.29
N MET A 50 9.58 -1.25 -11.14
CA MET A 50 8.26 -1.39 -11.73
C MET A 50 7.80 -0.07 -12.34
N GLU A 51 7.00 -0.16 -13.39
CA GLU A 51 6.46 1.03 -14.03
C GLU A 51 5.36 1.66 -13.18
N LEU A 52 5.26 2.99 -13.24
CA LEU A 52 4.17 3.70 -12.59
C LEU A 52 2.82 3.20 -13.13
N GLY A 53 1.85 3.07 -12.24
CA GLY A 53 0.54 2.56 -12.60
C GLY A 53 0.40 1.05 -12.48
N THR A 54 1.50 0.32 -12.21
CA THR A 54 1.46 -1.13 -12.09
C THR A 54 1.50 -1.60 -10.63
N PHE A 55 1.63 -0.69 -9.70
CA PHE A 55 1.66 -1.02 -8.26
C PHE A 55 0.75 -0.07 -7.50
N CYS A 56 0.41 -0.47 -6.29
CA CYS A 56 -0.51 0.22 -5.42
C CYS A 56 0.17 0.57 -4.11
N VAL A 57 0.07 1.82 -3.67
CA VAL A 57 0.61 2.25 -2.38
C VAL A 57 -0.54 2.45 -1.43
N LYS A 58 -0.51 1.75 -0.29
CA LYS A 58 -1.58 1.81 0.70
C LYS A 58 -1.03 2.29 2.04
N TYR A 59 -1.61 3.35 2.56
CA TYR A 59 -1.28 3.86 3.89
C TYR A 59 -2.00 3.03 4.96
N ILE A 60 -1.26 2.59 5.98
CA ILE A 60 -1.83 1.88 7.12
C ILE A 60 -2.03 2.90 8.24
N PRO A 61 -3.26 3.34 8.52
CA PRO A 61 -3.50 4.43 9.46
C PRO A 61 -3.16 4.04 10.90
N VAL A 62 -2.56 4.98 11.62
CA VAL A 62 -2.26 4.82 13.04
C VAL A 62 -3.56 4.82 13.86
N ASP A 63 -4.50 5.67 13.48
CA ASP A 63 -5.80 5.77 14.15
C ASP A 63 -6.87 5.10 13.30
N PRO A 64 -7.56 4.06 13.81
CA PRO A 64 -8.63 3.41 13.06
C PRO A 64 -9.73 4.36 12.58
N ALA A 65 -9.96 5.46 13.30
CA ALA A 65 -10.96 6.45 12.90
C ALA A 65 -10.53 7.24 11.65
N GLN A 66 -9.25 7.23 11.33
CA GLN A 66 -8.72 7.87 10.13
C GLN A 66 -8.62 6.91 8.95
N GLU A 67 -9.24 5.76 9.05
CA GLU A 67 -9.22 4.79 7.99
C GLU A 67 -10.04 5.28 6.82
N ILE A 68 -9.39 6.07 6.00
CA ILE A 68 -9.94 6.50 4.73
C ILE A 68 -9.41 5.49 3.71
N HIS A 69 -10.30 4.93 2.92
CA HIS A 69 -9.91 4.00 1.86
C HIS A 69 -9.25 4.79 0.73
N GLN A 70 -8.03 5.21 0.98
CA GLN A 70 -7.23 5.88 -0.04
C GLN A 70 -6.29 4.87 -0.66
N LEU A 71 -6.62 4.50 -1.86
CA LEU A 71 -5.77 3.68 -2.68
C LEU A 71 -5.05 4.63 -3.63
N TYR A 72 -3.77 4.84 -3.41
CA TYR A 72 -2.99 5.72 -4.27
C TYR A 72 -2.51 4.95 -5.48
N THR A 73 -2.94 5.39 -6.63
CA THR A 73 -2.43 4.87 -7.90
C THR A 73 -1.60 5.98 -8.53
N PHE A 74 -0.35 5.66 -8.86
CA PHE A 74 0.56 6.62 -9.49
C PHE A 74 0.72 6.20 -10.93
N LEU A 75 0.11 6.96 -11.81
CA LEU A 75 0.15 6.70 -13.24
C LEU A 75 1.22 7.54 -13.92
#